data_aa5521d04f44fa9f521011991d0b94e5
#
_entry.id   aa5521d04f44fa9f521011991d0b94e5
#
_cell.length_a   1.000
_cell.length_b   1.000
_cell.length_c   1.000
_cell.angle_alpha   90.00
_cell.angle_beta   90.00
_cell.angle_gamma   90.00
#
_symmetry.space_group_name_H-M   'P 1'
#
loop_
_entity.id
_entity.type
_entity.pdbx_description
1 polymer ?
#
loop_
_entity_poly.entity_id
_entity_poly.type
_entity_poly.pdbx_seq_one_letter_code
_entity_poly.pdbx_strand_id
1 'polypeptide(L)'
;MTQSICLTTLVIFICNFGFVQMATAQPRDWQNPLPGSVQRGAVLYQTHCTDCHSIDNNKTGPAHRGVMGRRIGSLPGYKYSVEMAASRLRWTPQTLNKWLSDPEELVAGQRMGVSIDDAQERGDLIAYLATLK
;
A
#
# COMPACT_ATOMS: atom_id res chain seq x y z
N MET A 1 -42.83 67.70 -29.73
CA MET A 1 -41.73 66.89 -30.24
C MET A 1 -41.15 66.16 -29.01
N THR A 2 -41.62 64.99 -28.72
CA THR A 2 -41.21 64.19 -27.55
C THR A 2 -40.70 62.83 -28.08
N GLN A 3 -39.39 62.64 -28.02
CA GLN A 3 -38.75 61.34 -28.37
C GLN A 3 -38.81 60.40 -27.20
N SER A 4 -39.46 59.24 -27.39
CA SER A 4 -39.53 58.14 -26.44
C SER A 4 -38.30 57.27 -26.64
N ILE A 5 -37.45 57.19 -25.63
CA ILE A 5 -36.28 56.29 -25.59
C ILE A 5 -36.73 54.93 -25.03
N CYS A 6 -36.75 53.92 -25.90
CA CYS A 6 -37.01 52.54 -25.55
C CYS A 6 -35.73 51.89 -24.99
N LEU A 7 -35.69 51.63 -23.67
CA LEU A 7 -34.60 50.86 -23.03
C LEU A 7 -34.86 49.39 -23.26
N THR A 8 -34.05 48.77 -24.12
CA THR A 8 -34.00 47.31 -24.29
C THR A 8 -33.14 46.69 -23.20
N THR A 9 -33.77 46.01 -22.24
CA THR A 9 -33.07 45.29 -21.17
C THR A 9 -32.53 43.97 -21.74
N LEU A 10 -31.22 43.87 -21.87
CA LEU A 10 -30.52 42.64 -22.30
C LEU A 10 -30.43 41.71 -21.10
N VAL A 11 -31.23 40.66 -21.07
CA VAL A 11 -31.13 39.58 -20.06
C VAL A 11 -30.03 38.64 -20.49
N ILE A 12 -28.89 38.67 -19.79
CA ILE A 12 -27.79 37.74 -19.99
C ILE A 12 -28.12 36.45 -19.20
N PHE A 13 -28.49 35.41 -19.91
CA PHE A 13 -28.57 34.04 -19.35
C PHE A 13 -27.15 33.52 -19.11
N ILE A 14 -26.69 33.53 -17.86
CA ILE A 14 -25.46 32.88 -17.46
C ILE A 14 -25.78 31.37 -17.33
N CYS A 15 -25.42 30.63 -18.37
CA CYS A 15 -25.48 29.18 -18.34
C CYS A 15 -24.39 28.68 -17.41
N ASN A 16 -24.73 28.35 -16.13
CA ASN A 16 -23.84 27.68 -15.22
C ASN A 16 -23.60 26.26 -15.74
N PHE A 17 -22.55 26.06 -16.53
CA PHE A 17 -22.01 24.73 -16.80
C PHE A 17 -21.38 24.22 -15.49
N GLY A 18 -22.13 23.40 -14.77
CA GLY A 18 -21.60 22.65 -13.62
C GLY A 18 -20.49 21.73 -14.13
N PHE A 19 -19.25 22.09 -13.85
CA PHE A 19 -18.13 21.16 -14.00
C PHE A 19 -18.35 20.00 -13.04
N VAL A 20 -18.83 18.87 -13.54
CA VAL A 20 -18.78 17.60 -12.83
C VAL A 20 -17.30 17.23 -12.74
N GLN A 21 -16.69 17.54 -11.59
CA GLN A 21 -15.35 17.04 -11.27
C GLN A 21 -15.46 15.51 -11.15
N MET A 22 -15.04 14.82 -12.20
CA MET A 22 -14.76 13.38 -12.08
C MET A 22 -13.64 13.25 -11.04
N ALA A 23 -13.99 12.69 -9.88
CA ALA A 23 -13.00 12.27 -8.91
C ALA A 23 -12.10 11.24 -9.60
N THR A 24 -10.91 11.65 -10.01
CA THR A 24 -9.87 10.75 -10.46
C THR A 24 -9.53 9.87 -9.26
N ALA A 25 -9.86 8.58 -9.34
CA ALA A 25 -9.41 7.61 -8.34
C ALA A 25 -7.89 7.74 -8.23
N GLN A 26 -7.41 8.18 -7.07
CA GLN A 26 -5.98 8.27 -6.83
C GLN A 26 -5.36 6.88 -6.98
N PRO A 27 -4.19 6.75 -7.64
CA PRO A 27 -3.49 5.47 -7.66
C PRO A 27 -3.35 4.98 -6.22
N ARG A 28 -3.70 3.71 -5.98
CA ARG A 28 -3.56 3.14 -4.64
C ARG A 28 -2.11 3.31 -4.19
N ASP A 29 -1.89 3.87 -3.02
CA ASP A 29 -0.58 4.28 -2.48
C ASP A 29 0.44 3.12 -2.36
N TRP A 30 -0.01 1.87 -2.48
CA TRP A 30 0.86 0.71 -2.45
C TRP A 30 1.87 0.64 -3.60
N GLN A 31 1.65 1.36 -4.72
CA GLN A 31 2.58 1.34 -5.86
C GLN A 31 3.90 2.06 -5.55
N ASN A 32 3.84 3.08 -4.70
CA ASN A 32 5.00 3.87 -4.31
C ASN A 32 5.06 3.96 -2.78
N PRO A 33 5.75 3.03 -2.10
CA PRO A 33 5.92 3.12 -0.66
C PRO A 33 6.59 4.43 -0.28
N LEU A 34 6.14 5.04 0.82
CA LEU A 34 6.76 6.24 1.35
C LEU A 34 8.20 5.95 1.82
N PRO A 35 9.12 6.93 1.73
CA PRO A 35 10.44 6.81 2.32
C PRO A 35 10.33 6.51 3.81
N GLY A 36 11.00 5.44 4.27
CA GLY A 36 10.89 4.95 5.63
C GLY A 36 12.15 5.19 6.47
N SER A 37 11.96 5.23 7.79
CA SER A 37 13.01 5.24 8.79
C SER A 37 13.29 3.82 9.30
N VAL A 38 14.53 3.37 9.19
CA VAL A 38 14.97 2.07 9.71
C VAL A 38 14.74 1.96 11.22
N GLN A 39 14.98 3.03 11.97
CA GLN A 39 14.84 3.07 13.42
C GLN A 39 13.38 2.92 13.84
N ARG A 40 12.46 3.69 13.22
CA ARG A 40 11.02 3.53 13.49
C ARG A 40 10.52 2.16 13.04
N GLY A 41 10.97 1.68 11.89
CA GLY A 41 10.64 0.34 11.39
C GLY A 41 11.08 -0.78 12.32
N ALA A 42 12.23 -0.66 12.99
CA ALA A 42 12.66 -1.61 13.99
C ALA A 42 11.70 -1.68 15.20
N VAL A 43 11.21 -0.53 15.67
CA VAL A 43 10.22 -0.47 16.75
C VAL A 43 8.89 -1.09 16.31
N LEU A 44 8.40 -0.71 15.12
CA LEU A 44 7.16 -1.26 14.56
C LEU A 44 7.26 -2.77 14.33
N TYR A 45 8.43 -3.27 13.91
CA TYR A 45 8.67 -4.69 13.75
C TYR A 45 8.51 -5.45 15.07
N GLN A 46 9.03 -4.91 16.18
CA GLN A 46 8.85 -5.51 17.50
C GLN A 46 7.38 -5.56 17.91
N THR A 47 6.61 -4.53 17.57
CA THR A 47 5.20 -4.42 17.96
C THR A 47 4.28 -5.28 17.12
N HIS A 48 4.50 -5.34 15.79
CA HIS A 48 3.54 -5.95 14.87
C HIS A 48 3.96 -7.32 14.33
N CYS A 49 5.24 -7.67 14.41
CA CYS A 49 5.74 -8.85 13.69
C CYS A 49 6.23 -9.97 14.59
N THR A 50 6.81 -9.66 15.77
CA THR A 50 7.59 -10.64 16.55
C THR A 50 6.76 -11.71 17.23
N ASP A 51 5.46 -11.55 17.38
CA ASP A 51 4.59 -12.60 17.89
C ASP A 51 4.56 -13.81 16.93
N CYS A 52 4.53 -13.54 15.63
CA CYS A 52 4.41 -14.56 14.60
C CYS A 52 5.71 -14.82 13.82
N HIS A 53 6.62 -13.86 13.76
CA HIS A 53 7.87 -13.94 12.99
C HIS A 53 9.10 -13.78 13.88
N SER A 54 10.26 -14.20 13.38
CA SER A 54 11.55 -13.73 13.88
C SER A 54 12.47 -13.39 12.70
N ILE A 55 13.63 -12.83 13.01
CA ILE A 55 14.62 -12.53 11.97
C ILE A 55 15.21 -13.83 11.42
N ASP A 56 15.62 -14.74 12.27
CA ASP A 56 16.44 -15.89 11.91
C ASP A 56 15.70 -17.23 11.88
N ASN A 57 14.60 -17.35 12.61
CA ASN A 57 13.92 -18.63 12.78
C ASN A 57 12.47 -18.57 12.31
N ASN A 58 12.00 -19.64 11.71
CA ASN A 58 10.58 -19.83 11.45
C ASN A 58 9.82 -19.98 12.78
N LYS A 59 8.68 -19.29 12.87
CA LYS A 59 7.68 -19.39 13.95
C LYS A 59 6.34 -19.76 13.34
N THR A 60 5.26 -19.12 13.78
CA THR A 60 3.95 -19.17 13.10
C THR A 60 4.05 -18.66 11.67
N GLY A 61 4.84 -17.59 11.46
CA GLY A 61 5.26 -17.07 10.17
C GLY A 61 6.70 -17.42 9.82
N PRO A 62 7.12 -17.21 8.55
CA PRO A 62 8.49 -17.46 8.11
C PRO A 62 9.47 -16.45 8.68
N ALA A 63 10.75 -16.84 8.75
CA ALA A 63 11.85 -15.95 9.11
C ALA A 63 12.05 -14.83 8.06
N HIS A 64 12.46 -13.65 8.54
CA HIS A 64 12.57 -12.46 7.69
C HIS A 64 14.00 -12.17 7.19
N ARG A 65 15.06 -12.83 7.70
CA ARG A 65 16.41 -12.61 7.16
C ARG A 65 16.43 -12.87 5.65
N GLY A 66 17.00 -11.93 4.89
CA GLY A 66 17.06 -11.98 3.44
C GLY A 66 15.69 -11.96 2.74
N VAL A 67 14.67 -11.38 3.37
CA VAL A 67 13.33 -11.31 2.76
C VAL A 67 13.34 -10.45 1.50
N MET A 68 14.04 -9.32 1.51
CA MET A 68 14.10 -8.42 0.36
C MET A 68 14.73 -9.10 -0.86
N GLY A 69 14.05 -9.09 -1.98
CA GLY A 69 14.47 -9.73 -3.24
C GLY A 69 14.14 -11.23 -3.33
N ARG A 70 13.82 -11.89 -2.20
CA ARG A 70 13.45 -13.31 -2.20
C ARG A 70 12.11 -13.54 -2.92
N ARG A 71 11.96 -14.68 -3.61
CA ARG A 71 10.67 -15.07 -4.18
C ARG A 71 9.66 -15.33 -3.05
N ILE A 72 8.44 -14.86 -3.24
CA ILE A 72 7.34 -15.10 -2.30
C ILE A 72 7.14 -16.62 -2.14
N GLY A 73 6.92 -17.08 -0.91
CA GLY A 73 6.66 -18.48 -0.64
C GLY A 73 7.84 -19.44 -0.83
N SER A 74 9.09 -18.95 -0.84
CA SER A 74 10.25 -19.77 -1.21
C SER A 74 11.28 -20.01 -0.09
N LEU A 75 11.05 -19.52 1.13
CA LEU A 75 12.00 -19.78 2.22
C LEU A 75 12.01 -21.28 2.55
N PRO A 76 13.19 -21.93 2.52
CA PRO A 76 13.30 -23.34 2.88
C PRO A 76 12.87 -23.62 4.32
N GLY A 77 12.26 -24.79 4.56
CA GLY A 77 11.88 -25.22 5.91
C GLY A 77 10.62 -24.55 6.48
N TYR A 78 9.92 -23.70 5.70
CA TYR A 78 8.63 -23.14 6.10
C TYR A 78 7.50 -23.68 5.22
N LYS A 79 6.38 -24.09 5.84
CA LYS A 79 5.21 -24.63 5.14
C LYS A 79 4.24 -23.52 4.76
N TYR A 80 4.37 -23.01 3.57
CA TYR A 80 3.46 -22.00 2.99
C TYR A 80 2.10 -22.59 2.61
N SER A 81 1.09 -21.71 2.38
CA SER A 81 -0.10 -22.08 1.64
C SER A 81 0.25 -22.43 0.19
N VAL A 82 -0.65 -23.15 -0.50
CA VAL A 82 -0.44 -23.54 -1.91
C VAL A 82 -0.26 -22.30 -2.79
N GLU A 83 -1.07 -21.28 -2.55
CA GLU A 83 -1.09 -20.03 -3.29
C GLU A 83 0.21 -19.23 -3.10
N MET A 84 0.69 -19.14 -1.86
CA MET A 84 1.98 -18.51 -1.56
C MET A 84 3.15 -19.25 -2.21
N ALA A 85 3.17 -20.59 -2.12
CA ALA A 85 4.21 -21.42 -2.71
C ALA A 85 4.22 -21.35 -4.26
N ALA A 86 3.05 -21.20 -4.88
CA ALA A 86 2.88 -21.07 -6.33
C ALA A 86 3.23 -19.65 -6.85
N SER A 87 3.33 -18.64 -5.98
CA SER A 87 3.59 -17.27 -6.38
C SER A 87 4.93 -17.15 -7.12
N ARG A 88 4.95 -16.37 -8.21
CA ARG A 88 6.17 -16.03 -8.97
C ARG A 88 6.71 -14.64 -8.63
N LEU A 89 5.99 -13.90 -7.78
CA LEU A 89 6.39 -12.57 -7.35
C LEU A 89 7.61 -12.63 -6.42
N ARG A 90 8.29 -11.49 -6.32
CA ARG A 90 9.39 -11.30 -5.37
C ARG A 90 9.03 -10.20 -4.38
N TRP A 91 9.60 -10.28 -3.20
CA TRP A 91 9.54 -9.23 -2.21
C TRP A 91 10.37 -8.02 -2.66
N THR A 92 9.70 -7.02 -3.17
CA THR A 92 10.22 -5.69 -3.50
C THR A 92 9.60 -4.67 -2.54
N PRO A 93 10.08 -3.44 -2.45
CA PRO A 93 9.37 -2.40 -1.67
C PRO A 93 7.90 -2.28 -2.05
N GLN A 94 7.57 -2.37 -3.34
CA GLN A 94 6.20 -2.27 -3.85
C GLN A 94 5.33 -3.46 -3.43
N THR A 95 5.82 -4.69 -3.62
CA THR A 95 5.06 -5.89 -3.24
C THR A 95 4.94 -6.02 -1.73
N LEU A 96 5.95 -5.59 -0.95
CA LEU A 96 5.85 -5.51 0.52
C LEU A 96 4.84 -4.46 0.95
N ASN A 97 4.81 -3.29 0.31
CA ASN A 97 3.83 -2.26 0.64
C ASN A 97 2.40 -2.76 0.38
N LYS A 98 2.18 -3.42 -0.76
CA LYS A 98 0.88 -4.03 -1.06
C LYS A 98 0.53 -5.15 -0.06
N TRP A 99 1.49 -6.03 0.24
CA TRP A 99 1.32 -7.11 1.22
C TRP A 99 0.97 -6.59 2.60
N LEU A 100 1.66 -5.56 3.08
CA LEU A 100 1.42 -4.99 4.39
C LEU A 100 0.11 -4.18 4.44
N SER A 101 -0.38 -3.65 3.32
CA SER A 101 -1.69 -2.97 3.28
C SER A 101 -2.86 -3.96 3.21
N ASP A 102 -2.73 -5.00 2.41
CA ASP A 102 -3.75 -6.04 2.22
C ASP A 102 -3.08 -7.32 1.68
N PRO A 103 -2.73 -8.26 2.57
CA PRO A 103 -2.11 -9.51 2.17
C PRO A 103 -2.97 -10.34 1.20
N GLU A 104 -4.30 -10.32 1.38
CA GLU A 104 -5.22 -11.09 0.57
C GLU A 104 -5.32 -10.54 -0.86
N GLU A 105 -5.19 -9.22 -1.03
CA GLU A 105 -5.18 -8.60 -2.36
C GLU A 105 -3.90 -8.93 -3.15
N LEU A 106 -2.77 -9.20 -2.47
CA LEU A 106 -1.53 -9.60 -3.15
C LEU A 106 -1.50 -11.09 -3.49
N VAL A 107 -1.89 -11.95 -2.53
CA VAL A 107 -1.93 -13.40 -2.71
C VAL A 107 -3.17 -13.95 -2.00
N ALA A 108 -4.27 -14.12 -2.75
CA ALA A 108 -5.49 -14.72 -2.22
C ALA A 108 -5.22 -16.13 -1.68
N GLY A 109 -5.75 -16.46 -0.50
CA GLY A 109 -5.51 -17.74 0.18
C GLY A 109 -4.22 -17.78 1.01
N GLN A 110 -3.62 -16.64 1.27
CA GLN A 110 -2.52 -16.48 2.23
C GLN A 110 -3.00 -16.75 3.68
N ARG A 111 -2.10 -16.74 4.67
CA ARG A 111 -2.41 -17.04 6.07
C ARG A 111 -1.98 -15.97 7.06
N MET A 112 -1.51 -14.83 6.60
CA MET A 112 -1.14 -13.69 7.44
C MET A 112 -2.35 -12.80 7.65
N GLY A 113 -2.96 -12.85 8.82
CA GLY A 113 -4.17 -12.08 9.15
C GLY A 113 -3.88 -10.66 9.67
N VAL A 114 -2.76 -10.04 9.29
CA VAL A 114 -2.33 -8.71 9.76
C VAL A 114 -2.18 -7.77 8.59
N SER A 115 -2.76 -6.57 8.70
CA SER A 115 -2.55 -5.43 7.80
C SER A 115 -2.06 -4.21 8.58
N ILE A 116 -1.39 -3.30 7.92
CA ILE A 116 -0.89 -2.02 8.44
C ILE A 116 -1.52 -0.91 7.62
N ASP A 117 -2.47 -0.20 8.20
CA ASP A 117 -3.26 0.82 7.49
C ASP A 117 -2.44 2.08 7.18
N ASP A 118 -1.55 2.49 8.09
CA ASP A 118 -0.74 3.69 7.93
C ASP A 118 0.38 3.48 6.90
N ALA A 119 0.38 4.31 5.86
CA ALA A 119 1.35 4.24 4.76
C ALA A 119 2.78 4.56 5.20
N GLN A 120 2.96 5.43 6.21
CA GLN A 120 4.29 5.75 6.73
C GLN A 120 4.86 4.60 7.57
N GLU A 121 4.02 3.94 8.37
CA GLU A 121 4.44 2.74 9.11
C GLU A 121 4.85 1.62 8.15
N ARG A 122 4.12 1.41 7.06
CA ARG A 122 4.54 0.47 6.01
C ARG A 122 5.88 0.83 5.41
N GLY A 123 6.11 2.12 5.09
CA GLY A 123 7.39 2.60 4.59
C GLY A 123 8.55 2.33 5.58
N ASP A 124 8.33 2.60 6.85
CA ASP A 124 9.31 2.38 7.92
C ASP A 124 9.62 0.88 8.09
N LEU A 125 8.60 0.02 8.11
CA LEU A 125 8.77 -1.44 8.17
C LEU A 125 9.55 -1.97 6.95
N ILE A 126 9.25 -1.49 5.75
CA ILE A 126 9.97 -1.88 4.53
C ILE A 126 11.44 -1.46 4.60
N ALA A 127 11.72 -0.24 5.08
CA ALA A 127 13.08 0.24 5.26
C ALA A 127 13.87 -0.65 6.25
N TYR A 128 13.24 -1.06 7.36
CA TYR A 128 13.85 -1.97 8.31
C TYR A 128 14.08 -3.37 7.72
N LEU A 129 13.06 -3.96 7.09
CA LEU A 129 13.15 -5.29 6.49
C LEU A 129 14.24 -5.37 5.42
N ALA A 130 14.51 -4.27 4.72
CA ALA A 130 15.59 -4.18 3.72
C ALA A 130 17.00 -4.27 4.34
N THR A 131 17.14 -4.02 5.64
CA THR A 131 18.43 -4.17 6.35
C THR A 131 18.74 -5.60 6.79
N LEU A 132 17.73 -6.48 6.82
CA LEU A 132 17.86 -7.86 7.29
C LEU A 132 18.49 -8.77 6.20
N LYS A 133 19.79 -8.69 6.05
CA LYS A 133 20.58 -9.47 5.07
C LYS A 133 21.12 -10.76 5.67
#